data_73bcd2bc3af18c158f9cb14a37b5520c
#
_entry.id   73bcd2bc3af18c158f9cb14a37b5520c
#
_cell.length_a   1.000
_cell.length_b   1.000
_cell.length_c   1.000
_cell.angle_alpha   90.00
_cell.angle_beta   90.00
_cell.angle_gamma   90.00
#
_symmetry.space_group_name_H-M   'P 1'
#
loop_
_entity.id
_entity.type
_entity.pdbx_description
1 polymer ?
#
loop_
_entity_poly.entity_id
_entity_poly.type
_entity_poly.pdbx_seq_one_letter_code
_entity_poly.pdbx_strand_id
1 'polypeptide(L)'
;PWIRIKDRFRGYEEGSRLRKELSSRLRNATDHDGNLRFSALRGNVNMYRLFLERSMQLVGEEGRIRMIVPDSLLRERSSAPLRKLLVESNEWFSTWSFPDPNRVFPGITQGVAVLGLTVGGKTEKMVSHGPLTANDICPEVGLSRSSPSLDLERGSWSSWTDATWAVPRMPIDSYDRKKVIEAIGRLADKPRLSEEGNWLNPDGSSVRVRVGEIDQSAWSDYIGDWSDGSSKIPFIRNTHFVVMDGEVCLHHPAFDNDVEEGAIQRSYSSWNGDSNSPSGPRIACQAILGSSKDR
;
A
#
# COMPACT_ATOMS: atom_id res chain seq x y z
N PRO A 1 -16.09 22.98 -6.98
CA PRO A 1 -14.98 23.26 -7.88
C PRO A 1 -14.77 22.17 -8.93
N TRP A 2 -14.83 20.87 -8.56
CA TRP A 2 -14.65 19.74 -9.49
C TRP A 2 -15.76 19.65 -10.55
N ILE A 3 -17.00 19.96 -10.21
CA ILE A 3 -18.14 19.97 -11.16
C ILE A 3 -17.89 21.01 -12.26
N ARG A 4 -17.41 22.22 -11.88
CA ARG A 4 -17.08 23.26 -12.85
C ARG A 4 -15.91 22.92 -13.78
N ILE A 5 -14.97 22.11 -13.31
CA ILE A 5 -13.85 21.62 -14.13
C ILE A 5 -14.36 20.58 -15.14
N LYS A 6 -15.24 19.67 -14.73
CA LYS A 6 -15.88 18.69 -15.63
C LYS A 6 -16.61 19.38 -16.78
N ASP A 7 -17.40 20.42 -16.47
CA ASP A 7 -18.16 21.16 -17.47
C ASP A 7 -17.29 21.96 -18.45
N ARG A 8 -16.08 22.33 -18.05
CA ARG A 8 -15.12 23.04 -18.90
C ARG A 8 -14.30 22.15 -19.83
N PHE A 9 -14.16 20.86 -19.53
CA PHE A 9 -13.43 19.92 -20.36
C PHE A 9 -14.40 19.13 -21.25
N ARG A 10 -14.64 19.64 -22.45
CA ARG A 10 -15.30 18.86 -23.50
C ARG A 10 -14.54 17.55 -23.69
N GLY A 11 -15.24 16.43 -23.63
CA GLY A 11 -14.64 15.10 -23.77
C GLY A 11 -14.25 14.41 -22.44
N TYR A 12 -14.46 15.02 -21.27
CA TYR A 12 -14.20 14.34 -19.98
C TYR A 12 -15.03 13.06 -19.84
N GLU A 13 -16.32 13.11 -20.17
CA GLU A 13 -17.22 11.94 -20.09
C GLU A 13 -16.81 10.87 -21.09
N GLU A 14 -16.50 11.28 -22.33
CA GLU A 14 -16.02 10.37 -23.35
C GLU A 14 -14.68 9.75 -22.98
N GLY A 15 -13.73 10.53 -22.51
CA GLY A 15 -12.44 10.02 -22.00
C GLY A 15 -12.61 9.08 -20.81
N SER A 16 -13.58 9.34 -19.94
CA SER A 16 -13.90 8.44 -18.81
C SER A 16 -14.51 7.13 -19.29
N ARG A 17 -15.43 7.20 -20.27
CA ARG A 17 -16.04 6.02 -20.90
C ARG A 17 -14.99 5.16 -21.60
N LEU A 18 -14.16 5.77 -22.44
CA LEU A 18 -13.08 5.08 -23.16
C LEU A 18 -12.09 4.39 -22.20
N ARG A 19 -11.75 5.05 -21.10
CA ARG A 19 -10.87 4.48 -20.07
C ARG A 19 -11.49 3.27 -19.38
N LYS A 20 -12.78 3.34 -19.05
CA LYS A 20 -13.53 2.20 -18.48
C LYS A 20 -13.60 1.03 -19.46
N GLU A 21 -13.88 1.33 -20.74
CA GLU A 21 -13.94 0.33 -21.79
C GLU A 21 -12.58 -0.34 -22.02
N LEU A 22 -11.50 0.44 -22.13
CA LEU A 22 -10.14 -0.08 -22.23
C LEU A 22 -9.77 -0.95 -21.03
N SER A 23 -10.09 -0.48 -19.82
CA SER A 23 -9.85 -1.27 -18.60
C SER A 23 -10.59 -2.60 -18.61
N SER A 24 -11.84 -2.62 -19.08
CA SER A 24 -12.62 -3.84 -19.22
C SER A 24 -12.01 -4.78 -20.26
N ARG A 25 -11.63 -4.25 -21.43
CA ARG A 25 -10.97 -5.04 -22.49
C ARG A 25 -9.66 -5.67 -22.00
N LEU A 26 -8.83 -4.92 -21.27
CA LEU A 26 -7.56 -5.42 -20.75
C LEU A 26 -7.76 -6.53 -19.70
N ARG A 27 -8.79 -6.39 -18.84
CA ARG A 27 -9.11 -7.40 -17.82
C ARG A 27 -9.61 -8.72 -18.41
N ASN A 28 -10.29 -8.63 -19.56
CA ASN A 28 -10.91 -9.78 -20.23
C ASN A 28 -10.10 -10.23 -21.44
N ALA A 29 -8.93 -9.62 -21.68
CA ALA A 29 -8.06 -10.04 -22.78
C ALA A 29 -7.55 -11.46 -22.53
N THR A 30 -7.70 -12.33 -23.54
CA THR A 30 -7.22 -13.71 -23.52
C THR A 30 -6.05 -13.90 -24.48
N ASP A 31 -5.28 -14.96 -24.23
CA ASP A 31 -4.30 -15.49 -25.17
C ASP A 31 -5.00 -16.42 -26.19
N HIS A 32 -4.22 -17.11 -27.01
CA HIS A 32 -4.72 -18.03 -28.03
C HIS A 32 -5.34 -19.31 -27.44
N ASP A 33 -4.99 -19.65 -26.19
CA ASP A 33 -5.52 -20.81 -25.46
C ASP A 33 -6.75 -20.45 -24.62
N GLY A 34 -7.20 -19.19 -24.65
CA GLY A 34 -8.35 -18.71 -23.90
C GLY A 34 -8.06 -18.32 -22.43
N ASN A 35 -6.80 -18.38 -21.99
CA ASN A 35 -6.41 -17.96 -20.65
C ASN A 35 -6.32 -16.42 -20.57
N LEU A 36 -6.57 -15.86 -19.37
CA LEU A 36 -6.39 -14.41 -19.18
C LEU A 36 -4.95 -14.00 -19.44
N ARG A 37 -4.78 -13.08 -20.40
CA ARG A 37 -3.45 -12.54 -20.78
C ARG A 37 -2.78 -11.79 -19.62
N PHE A 38 -3.56 -11.17 -18.75
CA PHE A 38 -3.10 -10.44 -17.57
C PHE A 38 -3.73 -11.06 -16.32
N SER A 39 -3.24 -12.21 -15.93
CA SER A 39 -3.79 -13.03 -14.83
C SER A 39 -3.64 -12.37 -13.47
N ALA A 40 -2.61 -11.54 -13.29
CA ALA A 40 -2.30 -10.82 -12.06
C ALA A 40 -2.97 -9.45 -11.94
N LEU A 41 -3.74 -9.00 -12.95
CA LEU A 41 -4.36 -7.68 -12.94
C LEU A 41 -5.53 -7.60 -11.96
N ARG A 42 -5.35 -6.84 -10.88
CA ARG A 42 -6.39 -6.54 -9.87
C ARG A 42 -6.41 -5.04 -9.56
N GLY A 43 -7.57 -4.55 -9.10
CA GLY A 43 -7.72 -3.13 -8.76
C GLY A 43 -7.64 -2.20 -9.98
N ASN A 44 -7.04 -1.04 -9.83
CA ASN A 44 -6.85 -0.08 -10.92
C ASN A 44 -5.86 -0.61 -11.96
N VAL A 45 -6.16 -0.35 -13.25
CA VAL A 45 -5.26 -0.70 -14.35
C VAL A 45 -4.10 0.29 -14.37
N ASN A 46 -2.93 -0.18 -13.94
CA ASN A 46 -1.68 0.57 -14.02
C ASN A 46 -0.79 -0.02 -15.12
N MET A 47 -0.31 0.85 -16.01
CA MET A 47 0.45 0.42 -17.19
C MET A 47 1.70 -0.40 -16.82
N TYR A 48 2.41 -0.04 -15.75
CA TYR A 48 3.62 -0.77 -15.35
C TYR A 48 3.33 -2.24 -15.01
N ARG A 49 2.14 -2.56 -14.44
CA ARG A 49 1.73 -3.94 -14.15
C ARG A 49 1.55 -4.74 -15.41
N LEU A 50 0.89 -4.14 -16.41
CA LEU A 50 0.69 -4.75 -17.71
C LEU A 50 2.01 -4.98 -18.45
N PHE A 51 2.89 -3.96 -18.44
CA PHE A 51 4.21 -4.09 -19.06
C PHE A 51 5.06 -5.16 -18.40
N LEU A 52 5.07 -5.24 -17.08
CA LEU A 52 5.84 -6.25 -16.35
C LEU A 52 5.34 -7.67 -16.67
N GLU A 53 4.03 -7.90 -16.58
CA GLU A 53 3.44 -9.20 -16.91
C GLU A 53 3.66 -9.56 -18.38
N ARG A 54 3.51 -8.59 -19.29
CA ARG A 54 3.76 -8.80 -20.71
C ARG A 54 5.23 -9.06 -21.02
N SER A 55 6.14 -8.41 -20.33
CA SER A 55 7.58 -8.65 -20.49
C SER A 55 7.96 -10.10 -20.16
N MET A 56 7.40 -10.65 -19.09
CA MET A 56 7.61 -12.07 -18.74
C MET A 56 7.10 -13.02 -19.83
N GLN A 57 6.00 -12.70 -20.48
CA GLN A 57 5.45 -13.51 -21.58
C GLN A 57 6.29 -13.41 -22.87
N LEU A 58 6.98 -12.28 -23.10
CA LEU A 58 7.72 -12.04 -24.33
C LEU A 58 9.18 -12.51 -24.28
N VAL A 59 9.79 -12.42 -23.09
CA VAL A 59 11.22 -12.71 -22.92
C VAL A 59 11.50 -14.22 -22.97
N GLY A 60 10.53 -15.05 -22.57
CA GLY A 60 10.71 -16.49 -22.54
C GLY A 60 11.51 -16.99 -21.33
N GLU A 61 11.57 -18.32 -21.20
CA GLU A 61 12.28 -18.97 -20.08
C GLU A 61 13.78 -18.64 -20.05
N GLU A 62 14.32 -18.56 -18.84
CA GLU A 62 15.72 -18.19 -18.53
C GLU A 62 16.10 -16.76 -18.96
N GLY A 63 15.21 -16.03 -19.61
CA GLY A 63 15.44 -14.65 -19.98
C GLY A 63 15.39 -13.71 -18.77
N ARG A 64 16.20 -12.66 -18.79
CA ARG A 64 16.35 -11.72 -17.68
C ARG A 64 15.63 -10.41 -17.95
N ILE A 65 14.91 -9.93 -16.94
CA ILE A 65 14.21 -8.64 -16.96
C ILE A 65 14.78 -7.73 -15.89
N ARG A 66 15.07 -6.49 -16.27
CA ARG A 66 15.31 -5.39 -15.36
C ARG A 66 14.30 -4.29 -15.67
N MET A 67 13.52 -3.88 -14.66
CA MET A 67 12.45 -2.89 -14.88
C MET A 67 12.35 -1.92 -13.70
N ILE A 68 12.20 -0.63 -14.03
CA ILE A 68 11.86 0.40 -13.06
C ILE A 68 10.34 0.44 -12.94
N VAL A 69 9.85 0.33 -11.71
CA VAL A 69 8.43 0.35 -11.38
C VAL A 69 8.17 1.25 -10.17
N PRO A 70 6.94 1.72 -9.96
CA PRO A 70 6.57 2.35 -8.69
C PRO A 70 6.82 1.41 -7.51
N ASP A 71 7.38 1.94 -6.41
CA ASP A 71 7.69 1.14 -5.20
C ASP A 71 6.42 0.60 -4.52
N SER A 72 5.25 1.14 -4.86
CA SER A 72 3.94 0.62 -4.44
C SER A 72 3.75 -0.85 -4.85
N LEU A 73 4.37 -1.31 -5.95
CA LEU A 73 4.39 -2.73 -6.30
C LEU A 73 4.85 -3.61 -5.14
N LEU A 74 5.83 -3.15 -4.37
CA LEU A 74 6.44 -3.94 -3.29
C LEU A 74 5.49 -4.19 -2.11
N ARG A 75 4.48 -3.31 -1.90
CA ARG A 75 3.67 -3.31 -0.66
C ARG A 75 2.17 -3.26 -0.88
N GLU A 76 1.71 -2.66 -1.97
CA GLU A 76 0.30 -2.43 -2.20
C GLU A 76 -0.48 -3.76 -2.29
N ARG A 77 -1.63 -3.84 -1.58
CA ARG A 77 -2.45 -5.06 -1.54
C ARG A 77 -2.93 -5.48 -2.93
N SER A 78 -3.31 -4.53 -3.77
CA SER A 78 -3.75 -4.78 -5.14
C SER A 78 -2.65 -5.35 -6.05
N SER A 79 -1.37 -5.25 -5.66
CA SER A 79 -0.22 -5.83 -6.34
C SER A 79 0.15 -7.24 -5.85
N ALA A 80 -0.52 -7.76 -4.82
CA ALA A 80 -0.21 -9.09 -4.29
C ALA A 80 -0.27 -10.22 -5.34
N PRO A 81 -1.27 -10.28 -6.25
CA PRO A 81 -1.28 -11.30 -7.30
C PRO A 81 -0.09 -11.20 -8.26
N LEU A 82 0.38 -9.98 -8.56
CA LEU A 82 1.55 -9.79 -9.40
C LEU A 82 2.84 -10.22 -8.67
N ARG A 83 3.00 -9.87 -7.38
CA ARG A 83 4.12 -10.38 -6.57
C ARG A 83 4.10 -11.90 -6.46
N LYS A 84 2.91 -12.50 -6.32
CA LYS A 84 2.76 -13.95 -6.34
C LYS A 84 3.28 -14.54 -7.65
N LEU A 85 2.92 -13.97 -8.78
CA LEU A 85 3.42 -14.38 -10.09
C LEU A 85 4.95 -14.25 -10.19
N LEU A 86 5.53 -13.15 -9.66
CA LEU A 86 6.98 -12.94 -9.63
C LEU A 86 7.70 -14.01 -8.80
N VAL A 87 7.13 -14.44 -7.69
CA VAL A 87 7.78 -15.38 -6.76
C VAL A 87 7.53 -16.83 -7.11
N GLU A 88 6.32 -17.18 -7.56
CA GLU A 88 5.92 -18.57 -7.76
C GLU A 88 6.20 -19.11 -9.16
N SER A 89 6.29 -18.23 -10.16
CA SER A 89 6.50 -18.61 -11.56
C SER A 89 7.75 -17.99 -12.19
N ASN A 90 8.52 -17.24 -11.41
CA ASN A 90 9.77 -16.62 -11.84
C ASN A 90 10.77 -16.58 -10.68
N GLU A 91 12.04 -16.39 -11.01
CA GLU A 91 13.08 -16.12 -10.03
C GLU A 91 13.23 -14.60 -9.85
N TRP A 92 12.55 -14.03 -8.88
CA TRP A 92 12.74 -12.63 -8.49
C TRP A 92 13.94 -12.52 -7.54
N PHE A 93 15.13 -12.33 -8.11
CA PHE A 93 16.39 -12.41 -7.36
C PHE A 93 16.79 -11.12 -6.64
N SER A 94 16.31 -9.95 -7.10
CA SER A 94 16.65 -8.69 -6.43
C SER A 94 15.63 -7.58 -6.65
N THR A 95 15.59 -6.66 -5.68
CA THR A 95 14.90 -5.37 -5.83
C THR A 95 15.72 -4.25 -5.20
N TRP A 96 15.69 -3.06 -5.80
CA TRP A 96 16.35 -1.85 -5.32
C TRP A 96 15.30 -0.78 -5.11
N SER A 97 15.08 -0.35 -3.88
CA SER A 97 14.01 0.58 -3.52
C SER A 97 14.55 1.98 -3.24
N PHE A 98 14.02 2.96 -3.96
CA PHE A 98 14.32 4.39 -3.84
C PHE A 98 13.04 5.12 -3.38
N PRO A 99 12.81 5.28 -2.08
CA PRO A 99 11.59 5.92 -1.58
C PRO A 99 11.56 7.44 -1.87
N ASP A 100 12.72 8.08 -1.99
CA ASP A 100 12.87 9.46 -2.46
C ASP A 100 13.74 9.49 -3.72
N PRO A 101 13.14 9.31 -4.89
CA PRO A 101 13.87 9.13 -6.13
C PRO A 101 14.36 10.45 -6.77
N ASN A 102 14.01 11.61 -6.25
CA ASN A 102 14.18 12.90 -6.93
C ASN A 102 15.64 13.19 -7.38
N ARG A 103 16.62 12.73 -6.60
CA ARG A 103 18.05 12.88 -6.96
C ARG A 103 18.54 11.86 -7.99
N VAL A 104 17.88 10.71 -8.09
CA VAL A 104 18.22 9.64 -9.04
C VAL A 104 17.41 9.78 -10.32
N PHE A 105 16.14 10.14 -10.19
CA PHE A 105 15.19 10.33 -11.27
C PHE A 105 14.57 11.72 -11.17
N PRO A 106 15.19 12.77 -11.73
CA PRO A 106 14.72 14.15 -11.60
C PRO A 106 13.26 14.31 -12.02
N GLY A 107 12.48 15.03 -11.21
CA GLY A 107 11.06 15.28 -11.46
C GLY A 107 10.12 14.15 -11.05
N ILE A 108 10.62 13.02 -10.55
CA ILE A 108 9.81 11.94 -10.00
C ILE A 108 9.66 12.13 -8.50
N THR A 109 8.41 12.25 -8.05
CA THR A 109 8.06 12.41 -6.62
C THR A 109 7.56 11.12 -5.97
N GLN A 110 7.13 10.15 -6.77
CA GLN A 110 6.70 8.84 -6.30
C GLN A 110 7.90 7.92 -6.13
N GLY A 111 7.99 7.19 -5.01
CA GLY A 111 9.01 6.18 -4.80
C GLY A 111 9.07 5.17 -5.95
N VAL A 112 10.26 4.75 -6.31
CA VAL A 112 10.50 3.77 -7.37
C VAL A 112 11.27 2.57 -6.86
N ALA A 113 11.11 1.44 -7.55
CA ALA A 113 11.92 0.24 -7.36
C ALA A 113 12.47 -0.26 -8.68
N VAL A 114 13.68 -0.81 -8.66
CA VAL A 114 14.26 -1.54 -9.79
C VAL A 114 14.16 -3.02 -9.50
N LEU A 115 13.42 -3.75 -10.32
CA LEU A 115 13.28 -5.20 -10.21
C LEU A 115 14.33 -5.92 -11.03
N GLY A 116 14.81 -7.05 -10.50
CA GLY A 116 15.63 -8.00 -11.24
C GLY A 116 15.03 -9.39 -11.15
N LEU A 117 14.64 -9.96 -12.28
CA LEU A 117 14.05 -11.29 -12.33
C LEU A 117 14.57 -12.09 -13.52
N THR A 118 14.60 -13.41 -13.37
CA THR A 118 14.73 -14.39 -14.44
C THR A 118 13.35 -15.00 -14.69
N VAL A 119 12.95 -15.10 -15.93
CA VAL A 119 11.66 -15.70 -16.32
C VAL A 119 11.72 -17.21 -16.13
N GLY A 120 10.67 -17.77 -15.55
CA GLY A 120 10.60 -19.20 -15.20
C GLY A 120 11.20 -19.50 -13.82
N GLY A 121 11.03 -20.72 -13.37
CA GLY A 121 11.48 -21.18 -12.06
C GLY A 121 10.65 -20.70 -10.89
N LYS A 122 11.29 -20.60 -9.74
CA LYS A 122 10.69 -20.12 -8.47
C LYS A 122 11.73 -19.33 -7.71
N THR A 123 11.25 -18.32 -6.99
CA THR A 123 12.10 -17.54 -6.10
C THR A 123 12.31 -18.29 -4.78
N GLU A 124 13.50 -18.75 -4.51
CA GLU A 124 13.87 -19.33 -3.22
C GLU A 124 14.37 -18.25 -2.26
N LYS A 125 15.06 -17.26 -2.81
CA LYS A 125 15.60 -16.13 -2.07
C LYS A 125 15.57 -14.87 -2.94
N MET A 126 15.18 -13.74 -2.35
CA MET A 126 15.23 -12.43 -2.97
C MET A 126 16.03 -11.47 -2.10
N VAL A 127 16.92 -10.70 -2.70
CA VAL A 127 17.67 -9.66 -1.99
C VAL A 127 16.99 -8.31 -2.20
N SER A 128 16.47 -7.73 -1.12
CA SER A 128 15.90 -6.40 -1.12
C SER A 128 16.93 -5.37 -0.66
N HIS A 129 17.36 -4.49 -1.57
CA HIS A 129 18.26 -3.38 -1.27
C HIS A 129 17.43 -2.11 -1.02
N GLY A 130 17.72 -1.44 0.08
CA GLY A 130 17.08 -0.17 0.38
C GLY A 130 16.59 -0.02 1.81
N PRO A 131 16.16 1.19 2.18
CA PRO A 131 15.95 2.36 1.30
C PRO A 131 17.28 2.90 0.74
N LEU A 132 17.33 3.18 -0.56
CA LEU A 132 18.49 3.66 -1.27
C LEU A 132 18.38 5.16 -1.60
N THR A 133 19.53 5.80 -1.68
CA THR A 133 19.69 7.19 -2.13
C THR A 133 20.62 7.24 -3.33
N ALA A 134 20.79 8.41 -3.92
CA ALA A 134 21.77 8.60 -5.01
C ALA A 134 23.21 8.27 -4.59
N ASN A 135 23.54 8.42 -3.31
CA ASN A 135 24.88 8.13 -2.79
C ASN A 135 25.18 6.64 -2.68
N ASP A 136 24.16 5.79 -2.73
CA ASP A 136 24.32 4.33 -2.71
C ASP A 136 24.62 3.76 -4.09
N ILE A 137 24.55 4.57 -5.16
CA ILE A 137 24.80 4.16 -6.52
C ILE A 137 26.23 4.51 -6.90
N CYS A 138 27.00 3.52 -7.23
CA CYS A 138 28.34 3.66 -7.82
C CYS A 138 28.27 3.33 -9.31
N PRO A 139 28.62 4.26 -10.23
CA PRO A 139 28.53 4.02 -11.66
C PRO A 139 29.32 2.81 -12.15
N GLU A 140 30.45 2.51 -11.50
CA GLU A 140 31.37 1.44 -11.91
C GLU A 140 30.92 0.06 -11.44
N VAL A 141 30.33 -0.04 -10.22
CA VAL A 141 30.05 -1.32 -9.55
C VAL A 141 28.58 -1.52 -9.19
N GLY A 142 27.72 -0.56 -9.45
CA GLY A 142 26.30 -0.60 -9.13
C GLY A 142 26.00 -0.09 -7.72
N LEU A 143 25.77 -0.97 -6.74
CA LEU A 143 25.50 -0.56 -5.37
C LEU A 143 26.76 -0.50 -4.50
N SER A 144 26.81 0.45 -3.60
CA SER A 144 27.82 0.49 -2.54
C SER A 144 27.72 -0.76 -1.66
N ARG A 145 28.84 -1.30 -1.21
CA ARG A 145 28.89 -2.45 -0.29
C ARG A 145 28.24 -2.15 1.07
N SER A 146 28.16 -0.89 1.44
CA SER A 146 27.51 -0.42 2.68
C SER A 146 26.00 -0.20 2.52
N SER A 147 25.46 -0.32 1.31
CA SER A 147 24.03 -0.11 1.08
C SER A 147 23.18 -1.10 1.85
N PRO A 148 22.07 -0.64 2.45
CA PRO A 148 21.20 -1.48 3.23
C PRO A 148 20.58 -2.61 2.39
N SER A 149 20.64 -3.82 2.88
CA SER A 149 20.01 -4.98 2.25
C SER A 149 19.33 -5.91 3.24
N LEU A 150 18.36 -6.68 2.76
CA LEU A 150 17.62 -7.69 3.49
C LEU A 150 17.45 -8.91 2.60
N ASP A 151 17.85 -10.06 3.09
CA ASP A 151 17.59 -11.35 2.47
C ASP A 151 16.19 -11.83 2.84
N LEU A 152 15.38 -12.11 1.84
CA LEU A 152 14.02 -12.62 1.97
C LEU A 152 14.00 -14.07 1.50
N GLU A 153 14.17 -14.98 2.46
CA GLU A 153 14.06 -16.42 2.21
C GLU A 153 12.58 -16.81 2.04
N ARG A 154 12.26 -17.59 1.01
CA ARG A 154 10.89 -17.94 0.61
C ARG A 154 10.01 -18.38 1.77
N GLY A 155 10.49 -19.31 2.60
CA GLY A 155 9.69 -19.89 3.67
C GLY A 155 9.26 -18.86 4.72
N SER A 156 10.23 -18.13 5.28
CA SER A 156 9.96 -17.08 6.26
C SER A 156 9.17 -15.92 5.66
N TRP A 157 9.53 -15.51 4.44
CA TRP A 157 8.84 -14.42 3.72
C TRP A 157 7.36 -14.75 3.46
N SER A 158 7.06 -15.97 3.04
CA SER A 158 5.68 -16.45 2.88
C SER A 158 4.90 -16.40 4.20
N SER A 159 5.50 -16.91 5.27
CA SER A 159 4.86 -17.00 6.59
C SER A 159 4.42 -15.65 7.13
N TRP A 160 5.32 -14.67 7.22
CA TRP A 160 4.96 -13.37 7.84
C TRP A 160 4.23 -12.41 6.91
N THR A 161 4.10 -12.73 5.63
CA THR A 161 3.29 -11.93 4.68
C THR A 161 1.96 -12.57 4.30
N ASP A 162 1.61 -13.73 4.85
CA ASP A 162 0.44 -14.54 4.42
C ASP A 162 0.45 -14.78 2.91
N ALA A 163 1.61 -15.12 2.37
CA ALA A 163 1.86 -15.32 0.94
C ALA A 163 1.43 -14.14 0.04
N THR A 164 1.33 -12.93 0.57
CA THR A 164 1.16 -11.72 -0.25
C THR A 164 2.47 -11.22 -0.85
N TRP A 165 3.59 -11.77 -0.38
CA TRP A 165 4.93 -11.46 -0.84
C TRP A 165 5.28 -9.96 -0.75
N ALA A 166 4.72 -9.27 0.24
CA ALA A 166 5.03 -7.87 0.48
C ALA A 166 6.49 -7.72 0.94
N VAL A 167 7.18 -6.72 0.39
CA VAL A 167 8.56 -6.39 0.79
C VAL A 167 8.50 -5.32 1.87
N PRO A 168 9.05 -5.57 3.07
CA PRO A 168 8.99 -4.60 4.16
C PRO A 168 9.79 -3.33 3.82
N ARG A 169 9.31 -2.20 4.32
CA ARG A 169 10.11 -0.97 4.33
C ARG A 169 11.06 -1.04 5.51
N MET A 170 12.35 -1.06 5.24
CA MET A 170 13.38 -1.12 6.27
C MET A 170 13.86 0.28 6.65
N PRO A 171 14.21 0.52 7.92
CA PRO A 171 14.91 1.73 8.33
C PRO A 171 16.29 1.84 7.67
N ILE A 172 16.80 3.07 7.52
CA ILE A 172 18.16 3.31 7.02
C ILE A 172 19.19 2.85 8.05
N ASP A 173 18.93 3.13 9.33
CA ASP A 173 19.85 2.76 10.41
C ASP A 173 19.97 1.25 10.59
N SER A 174 21.20 0.77 10.73
CA SER A 174 21.49 -0.68 10.82
C SER A 174 20.97 -1.33 12.11
N TYR A 175 20.96 -0.58 13.22
CA TYR A 175 20.46 -1.06 14.50
C TYR A 175 18.94 -1.21 14.48
N ASP A 176 18.23 -0.23 13.95
CA ASP A 176 16.78 -0.29 13.81
C ASP A 176 16.35 -1.39 12.83
N ARG A 177 17.11 -1.62 11.75
CA ARG A 177 16.86 -2.76 10.84
C ARG A 177 16.93 -4.10 11.56
N LYS A 178 17.96 -4.30 12.37
CA LYS A 178 18.10 -5.54 13.16
C LYS A 178 16.89 -5.76 14.07
N LYS A 179 16.44 -4.74 14.78
CA LYS A 179 15.25 -4.79 15.62
C LYS A 179 13.98 -5.12 14.82
N VAL A 180 13.81 -4.54 13.64
CA VAL A 180 12.64 -4.82 12.78
C VAL A 180 12.66 -6.29 12.33
N ILE A 181 13.80 -6.82 11.91
CA ILE A 181 13.95 -8.23 11.51
C ILE A 181 13.64 -9.16 12.68
N GLU A 182 14.18 -8.87 13.87
CA GLU A 182 13.89 -9.64 15.08
C GLU A 182 12.40 -9.59 15.45
N ALA A 183 11.76 -8.43 15.35
CA ALA A 183 10.33 -8.27 15.61
C ALA A 183 9.48 -9.08 14.62
N ILE A 184 9.80 -9.01 13.33
CA ILE A 184 9.14 -9.81 12.28
C ILE A 184 9.28 -11.31 12.61
N GLY A 185 10.49 -11.78 12.95
CA GLY A 185 10.72 -13.17 13.31
C GLY A 185 9.90 -13.62 14.52
N ARG A 186 9.79 -12.76 15.55
CA ARG A 186 8.99 -13.06 16.76
C ARG A 186 7.48 -13.09 16.49
N LEU A 187 7.01 -12.35 15.50
CA LEU A 187 5.59 -12.25 15.16
C LEU A 187 5.16 -13.27 14.10
N ALA A 188 6.09 -13.85 13.35
CA ALA A 188 5.79 -14.75 12.24
C ALA A 188 4.92 -15.95 12.64
N ASP A 189 5.17 -16.53 13.83
CA ASP A 189 4.46 -17.71 14.33
C ASP A 189 3.28 -17.36 15.25
N LYS A 190 2.95 -16.08 15.40
CA LYS A 190 1.83 -15.67 16.25
C LYS A 190 0.51 -15.71 15.50
N PRO A 191 -0.60 -16.04 16.20
CA PRO A 191 -1.92 -16.00 15.59
C PRO A 191 -2.23 -14.63 14.98
N ARG A 192 -2.82 -14.62 13.79
CA ARG A 192 -3.17 -13.38 13.10
C ARG A 192 -4.40 -12.74 13.72
N LEU A 193 -4.39 -11.42 13.85
CA LEU A 193 -5.59 -10.67 14.28
C LEU A 193 -6.74 -10.78 13.28
N SER A 194 -6.44 -11.05 12.01
CA SER A 194 -7.43 -11.18 10.94
C SER A 194 -8.15 -12.54 10.94
N GLU A 195 -7.63 -13.53 11.65
CA GLU A 195 -8.23 -14.86 11.75
C GLU A 195 -9.29 -14.85 12.85
N GLU A 196 -10.53 -15.13 12.48
CA GLU A 196 -11.66 -15.14 13.40
C GLU A 196 -11.47 -16.23 14.48
N GLY A 197 -11.68 -15.84 15.74
CA GLY A 197 -11.55 -16.73 16.89
C GLY A 197 -10.17 -16.82 17.52
N ASN A 198 -9.10 -16.35 16.90
CA ASN A 198 -7.77 -16.37 17.49
C ASN A 198 -7.59 -15.36 18.64
N TRP A 199 -8.35 -14.28 18.59
CA TRP A 199 -8.31 -13.22 19.60
C TRP A 199 -9.73 -12.90 20.07
N LEU A 200 -9.89 -12.87 21.38
CA LEU A 200 -11.18 -12.62 22.01
C LEU A 200 -11.17 -11.29 22.76
N ASN A 201 -12.30 -10.58 22.68
CA ASN A 201 -12.60 -9.46 23.55
C ASN A 201 -12.88 -9.96 24.97
N PRO A 202 -12.88 -9.09 25.99
CA PRO A 202 -13.22 -9.47 27.36
C PRO A 202 -14.60 -10.11 27.53
N ASP A 203 -15.53 -9.84 26.62
CA ASP A 203 -16.88 -10.42 26.58
C ASP A 203 -16.96 -11.79 25.88
N GLY A 204 -15.82 -12.33 25.43
CA GLY A 204 -15.71 -13.60 24.70
C GLY A 204 -16.02 -13.51 23.20
N SER A 205 -16.39 -12.33 22.68
CA SER A 205 -16.58 -12.15 21.24
C SER A 205 -15.25 -12.10 20.50
N SER A 206 -15.21 -12.55 19.24
CA SER A 206 -14.00 -12.52 18.41
C SER A 206 -13.60 -11.09 18.07
N VAL A 207 -12.30 -10.79 18.19
CA VAL A 207 -11.72 -9.55 17.67
C VAL A 207 -11.81 -9.59 16.14
N ARG A 208 -12.29 -8.52 15.55
CA ARG A 208 -12.40 -8.37 14.10
C ARG A 208 -11.54 -7.22 13.61
N VAL A 209 -10.63 -7.51 12.69
CA VAL A 209 -9.83 -6.50 12.00
C VAL A 209 -10.53 -6.10 10.71
N ARG A 210 -10.78 -4.81 10.56
CA ARG A 210 -11.35 -4.25 9.33
C ARG A 210 -10.44 -3.16 8.79
N VAL A 211 -10.20 -3.19 7.48
CA VAL A 211 -9.42 -2.18 6.78
C VAL A 211 -10.39 -1.23 6.09
N GLY A 212 -10.48 0.00 6.58
CA GLY A 212 -11.33 1.04 6.00
C GLY A 212 -12.81 0.65 6.05
N GLU A 213 -13.54 1.07 7.05
CA GLU A 213 -14.96 0.73 7.16
C GLU A 213 -15.81 1.49 6.15
N ILE A 214 -15.36 2.69 5.75
CA ILE A 214 -16.15 3.59 4.91
C ILE A 214 -15.28 4.11 3.76
N ASP A 215 -15.62 3.75 2.54
CA ASP A 215 -15.12 4.40 1.34
C ASP A 215 -15.78 5.78 1.22
N GLN A 216 -15.03 6.84 1.51
CA GLN A 216 -15.54 8.21 1.48
C GLN A 216 -16.15 8.61 0.12
N SER A 217 -15.66 8.03 -0.97
CA SER A 217 -16.16 8.32 -2.31
C SER A 217 -17.51 7.64 -2.58
N ALA A 218 -17.68 6.42 -2.09
CA ALA A 218 -18.92 5.67 -2.25
C ALA A 218 -20.02 6.12 -1.29
N TRP A 219 -19.65 6.67 -0.13
CA TRP A 219 -20.56 7.01 0.95
C TRP A 219 -20.60 8.50 1.28
N SER A 220 -20.21 9.36 0.32
CA SER A 220 -20.16 10.82 0.50
C SER A 220 -21.48 11.42 0.98
N ASP A 221 -22.62 10.87 0.57
CA ASP A 221 -23.94 11.36 0.91
C ASP A 221 -24.32 11.14 2.39
N TYR A 222 -23.61 10.22 3.06
CA TYR A 222 -23.79 9.91 4.49
C TYR A 222 -22.78 10.64 5.38
N ILE A 223 -21.83 11.37 4.81
CA ILE A 223 -20.82 12.11 5.55
C ILE A 223 -21.21 13.59 5.55
N GLY A 224 -21.63 14.07 6.71
CA GLY A 224 -21.98 15.48 6.92
C GLY A 224 -20.98 16.21 7.80
N ASP A 225 -21.21 17.50 7.99
CA ASP A 225 -20.42 18.30 8.92
C ASP A 225 -20.76 17.95 10.36
N TRP A 226 -19.76 17.98 11.22
CA TRP A 226 -19.96 17.88 12.67
C TRP A 226 -20.61 19.16 13.17
N SER A 227 -21.69 19.02 13.93
CA SER A 227 -22.34 20.15 14.62
C SER A 227 -22.52 19.80 16.09
N ASP A 228 -22.23 20.75 16.98
CA ASP A 228 -22.36 20.59 18.42
C ASP A 228 -23.76 20.16 18.83
N GLY A 229 -23.84 19.35 19.92
CA GLY A 229 -25.06 18.90 20.51
C GLY A 229 -25.83 17.83 19.75
N SER A 230 -25.23 17.24 18.73
CA SER A 230 -25.89 16.20 17.95
C SER A 230 -25.64 14.80 18.52
N SER A 231 -26.65 13.95 18.42
CA SER A 231 -26.55 12.49 18.61
C SER A 231 -25.79 11.81 17.43
N LYS A 232 -25.03 12.58 16.65
CA LYS A 232 -24.33 12.10 15.47
C LYS A 232 -23.11 11.28 15.85
N ILE A 233 -22.80 10.29 15.03
CA ILE A 233 -21.60 9.48 15.18
C ILE A 233 -20.42 10.25 14.58
N PRO A 234 -19.32 10.49 15.33
CA PRO A 234 -18.15 11.16 14.77
C PRO A 234 -17.51 10.33 13.65
N PHE A 235 -17.25 10.96 12.52
CA PHE A 235 -16.54 10.34 11.40
C PHE A 235 -15.06 10.71 11.48
N ILE A 236 -14.23 9.78 11.91
CA ILE A 236 -12.80 10.00 12.16
C ILE A 236 -12.00 9.90 10.84
N ARG A 237 -11.21 10.92 10.56
CA ARG A 237 -10.29 10.99 9.42
C ARG A 237 -8.83 11.02 9.89
N ASN A 238 -7.90 10.72 8.98
CA ASN A 238 -6.46 10.79 9.27
C ASN A 238 -6.00 12.16 9.82
N THR A 239 -6.66 13.23 9.39
CA THR A 239 -6.36 14.61 9.85
C THR A 239 -6.69 14.85 11.31
N HIS A 240 -7.48 13.97 11.93
CA HIS A 240 -7.83 14.07 13.35
C HIS A 240 -6.78 13.43 14.27
N PHE A 241 -5.85 12.64 13.72
CA PHE A 241 -4.72 12.13 14.50
C PHE A 241 -3.57 13.16 14.45
N VAL A 242 -3.15 13.59 15.61
CA VAL A 242 -2.06 14.57 15.79
C VAL A 242 -0.99 13.98 16.69
N VAL A 243 0.25 14.43 16.48
CA VAL A 243 1.34 14.09 17.39
C VAL A 243 1.50 15.27 18.36
N MET A 244 1.31 15.00 19.65
CA MET A 244 1.49 15.94 20.74
C MET A 244 2.45 15.32 21.76
N ASP A 245 3.53 15.99 22.08
CA ASP A 245 4.55 15.52 23.03
C ASP A 245 5.13 14.13 22.72
N GLY A 246 5.19 13.77 21.41
CA GLY A 246 5.69 12.48 20.95
C GLY A 246 4.65 11.36 20.96
N GLU A 247 3.42 11.61 21.39
CA GLU A 247 2.30 10.66 21.36
C GLU A 247 1.31 11.01 20.27
N VAL A 248 0.67 9.96 19.71
CA VAL A 248 -0.40 10.14 18.73
C VAL A 248 -1.72 10.28 19.46
N CYS A 249 -2.30 11.47 19.38
CA CYS A 249 -3.57 11.82 20.01
C CYS A 249 -4.68 11.93 18.98
N LEU A 250 -5.89 11.55 19.36
CA LEU A 250 -7.10 11.78 18.56
C LEU A 250 -7.69 13.13 18.94
N HIS A 251 -7.64 14.07 18.02
CA HIS A 251 -8.16 15.42 18.18
C HIS A 251 -9.49 15.56 17.44
N HIS A 252 -10.61 15.51 18.18
CA HIS A 252 -11.95 15.63 17.63
C HIS A 252 -12.92 16.11 18.71
N PRO A 253 -13.81 17.11 18.44
CA PRO A 253 -14.71 17.70 19.44
C PRO A 253 -15.63 16.72 20.17
N ALA A 254 -15.89 15.54 19.57
CA ALA A 254 -16.67 14.48 20.22
C ALA A 254 -15.95 13.82 21.41
N PHE A 255 -14.63 13.95 21.51
CA PHE A 255 -13.78 13.27 22.49
C PHE A 255 -12.94 14.22 23.33
N ASP A 256 -12.78 15.45 22.87
CA ASP A 256 -11.94 16.46 23.52
C ASP A 256 -12.70 17.78 23.56
N ASN A 257 -13.07 18.22 24.78
CA ASN A 257 -13.79 19.45 25.00
C ASN A 257 -12.91 20.71 24.94
N ASP A 258 -11.59 20.55 24.94
CA ASP A 258 -10.62 21.66 24.94
C ASP A 258 -10.14 22.00 23.51
N VAL A 259 -10.80 21.48 22.49
CA VAL A 259 -10.50 21.84 21.09
C VAL A 259 -10.92 23.28 20.85
N GLU A 260 -9.97 24.22 20.98
CA GLU A 260 -10.19 25.62 20.62
C GLU A 260 -10.68 25.75 19.17
N GLU A 261 -11.83 26.39 19.02
CA GLU A 261 -12.48 26.75 17.77
C GLU A 261 -11.61 27.74 16.98
N GLY A 262 -10.49 27.39 16.45
CA GLY A 262 -9.69 28.35 15.70
C GLY A 262 -8.26 27.98 15.35
N ALA A 263 -7.71 27.01 16.00
CA ALA A 263 -6.28 26.73 15.83
C ALA A 263 -5.93 26.04 14.51
N ILE A 264 -6.82 25.25 13.92
CA ILE A 264 -6.66 24.67 12.57
C ILE A 264 -8.07 24.43 12.00
N GLN A 265 -8.37 24.91 10.80
CA GLN A 265 -9.59 24.60 10.06
C GLN A 265 -9.62 23.11 9.68
N ARG A 266 -9.78 22.26 10.64
CA ARG A 266 -10.08 20.83 10.43
C ARG A 266 -11.57 20.71 10.26
N SER A 267 -12.01 20.31 9.08
CA SER A 267 -13.42 19.96 8.90
C SER A 267 -13.72 18.68 9.66
N TYR A 268 -14.30 18.83 10.84
CA TYR A 268 -14.86 17.71 11.57
C TYR A 268 -16.09 17.20 10.85
N SER A 269 -16.26 15.90 10.83
CA SER A 269 -17.32 15.25 10.07
C SER A 269 -18.13 14.31 10.94
N SER A 270 -19.39 14.13 10.58
CA SER A 270 -20.31 13.18 11.20
C SER A 270 -20.70 12.09 10.20
N TRP A 271 -21.03 10.91 10.73
CA TRP A 271 -21.65 9.84 9.99
C TRP A 271 -23.17 9.86 10.21
N ASN A 272 -23.93 9.96 9.13
CA ASN A 272 -25.39 10.02 9.12
C ASN A 272 -26.04 8.73 8.55
N GLY A 273 -25.26 7.70 8.25
CA GLY A 273 -25.75 6.42 7.75
C GLY A 273 -26.29 5.52 8.86
N ASP A 274 -27.00 4.47 8.48
CA ASP A 274 -27.51 3.47 9.39
C ASP A 274 -26.42 2.78 10.20
N SER A 275 -26.76 2.42 11.45
CA SER A 275 -25.86 1.86 12.45
C SER A 275 -25.47 0.38 12.24
N ASN A 276 -25.41 -0.10 11.01
CA ASN A 276 -24.81 -1.41 10.71
C ASN A 276 -23.32 -1.47 11.00
N SER A 277 -22.78 -0.40 11.55
CA SER A 277 -21.46 -0.36 12.15
C SER A 277 -21.47 -1.19 13.44
N PRO A 278 -20.59 -2.19 13.61
CA PRO A 278 -20.55 -2.99 14.82
C PRO A 278 -20.36 -2.09 16.03
N SER A 279 -21.23 -2.25 17.04
CA SER A 279 -21.08 -1.62 18.34
C SER A 279 -19.92 -2.28 19.10
N GLY A 280 -19.14 -1.51 19.85
CA GLY A 280 -18.10 -2.00 20.73
C GLY A 280 -16.82 -1.15 20.71
N PRO A 281 -15.92 -1.37 21.67
CA PRO A 281 -14.63 -0.66 21.70
C PRO A 281 -13.80 -1.00 20.47
N ARG A 282 -13.11 0.03 19.92
CA ARG A 282 -12.28 -0.11 18.72
C ARG A 282 -10.92 0.52 18.93
N ILE A 283 -9.92 -0.10 18.32
CA ILE A 283 -8.61 0.50 18.16
C ILE A 283 -8.53 1.01 16.72
N ALA A 284 -8.39 2.32 16.58
CA ALA A 284 -8.15 2.94 15.30
C ALA A 284 -6.66 3.13 15.09
N CYS A 285 -6.16 2.73 13.93
CA CYS A 285 -4.79 3.03 13.51
C CYS A 285 -4.77 3.65 12.12
N GLN A 286 -3.82 4.53 11.91
CA GLN A 286 -3.65 5.21 10.65
C GLN A 286 -3.11 4.24 9.60
N ALA A 287 -3.86 4.00 8.52
CA ALA A 287 -3.46 3.12 7.43
C ALA A 287 -2.42 3.74 6.50
N ILE A 288 -2.41 5.08 6.39
CA ILE A 288 -1.49 5.83 5.53
C ILE A 288 -0.80 6.89 6.39
N LEU A 289 0.51 6.73 6.57
CA LEU A 289 1.36 7.76 7.16
C LEU A 289 1.82 8.68 6.03
N GLY A 290 1.37 9.93 6.04
CA GLY A 290 1.90 10.95 5.14
C GLY A 290 3.38 11.20 5.45
N SER A 291 4.19 11.42 4.43
CA SER A 291 5.53 11.97 4.62
C SER A 291 5.40 13.45 5.00
N SER A 292 5.38 13.79 6.27
CA SER A 292 5.62 15.16 6.66
C SER A 292 7.13 15.35 6.85
N LYS A 293 7.68 16.40 6.27
CA LYS A 293 9.09 16.77 6.45
C LYS A 293 9.39 17.29 7.87
N ASP A 294 8.35 17.47 8.67
CA ASP A 294 8.40 18.06 10.01
C ASP A 294 7.91 17.05 11.06
N ARG A 295 8.60 15.89 11.13
CA ARG A 295 8.38 14.94 12.23
C ARG A 295 9.69 14.35 12.70
#